data_daf6d43175e61c5a1cf7227bf643141f
#
_entry.id   daf6d43175e61c5a1cf7227bf643141f
#
_cell.length_a   1.000
_cell.length_b   1.000
_cell.length_c   1.000
_cell.angle_alpha   90.00
_cell.angle_beta   90.00
_cell.angle_gamma   90.00
#
_symmetry.space_group_name_H-M   'P 1'
#
loop_
_entity.id
_entity.type
_entity.pdbx_description
1 polymer ?
#
loop_
_entity_poly.entity_id
_entity_poly.type
_entity_poly.pdbx_seq_one_letter_code
_entity_poly.pdbx_strand_id
1 'polypeptide(L)'
;LTPDFILIGLLEQEGSMILKLIETSYPEDKNLGNSILEKLYAAQGDQAKFKGDTIQHIQLSKETESCFEIAREEAKKLEDKFIGVGAMFLALFDPRAGRVSEILGESGLKYSKIREDLEIMRGGRNINEKDAEGKFDVLSQYTTDLTELAHRGELDPVIGREKEINRIIQILSRRKKNNPVLIGEPGVGKSVIVEGLAQQIVKAEVPNSLMSKRVKMLEMSEVVAGAKMRGEFEERMKAVKDEIISAHGNIILFIDELHTVVNAGAGAGGVDASNMLKAALSRGQLQCIGATTLDEYKKHIEEDKALARRFQPILVQEPSIEETINILTGLKPKYEQYHSIIFQDEALEAAAKLSEKHITDRALPDKAVDLMDEAGSQKHLALIHIPPTIQKIENKKNDLVQKQKKFFSEQKFQDVAHIRQEIIKLDRKISEEKNKWKKDMEGVDASVTPDDIATVVATWTGIPVTKILETEAAKLTQMEDNLHKRVIGQNNAIVAVSNAIRRNRAGLKEKHKPIGTFLFLGPTGVGKTELAKALAEFLLDDENRLIRLDMSEYMEKHSVSKIIGSPPGYVGYDEGGQLTEKVRRNPYTVILLDELEKAHP
;
A
#
# COMPACT_ATOMS: atom_id res chain seq x y z
N LEU A 1 16.67 -44.12 3.41
CA LEU A 1 16.82 -42.70 3.20
C LEU A 1 18.28 -42.43 2.78
N THR A 2 18.49 -41.80 1.62
CA THR A 2 19.83 -41.41 1.11
C THR A 2 20.08 -39.92 1.33
N PRO A 3 21.33 -39.43 1.26
CA PRO A 3 21.63 -38.00 1.40
C PRO A 3 20.93 -37.11 0.39
N ASP A 4 20.59 -37.62 -0.82
CA ASP A 4 19.83 -36.90 -1.83
C ASP A 4 18.47 -36.43 -1.31
N PHE A 5 17.74 -37.32 -0.61
CA PHE A 5 16.44 -36.96 -0.01
C PHE A 5 16.56 -35.93 1.11
N ILE A 6 17.69 -35.93 1.83
CA ILE A 6 17.94 -34.90 2.84
C ILE A 6 18.12 -33.54 2.16
N LEU A 7 18.96 -33.47 1.11
CA LEU A 7 19.18 -32.22 0.40
C LEU A 7 17.90 -31.71 -0.29
N ILE A 8 17.12 -32.59 -0.93
CA ILE A 8 15.82 -32.23 -1.50
C ILE A 8 14.90 -31.66 -0.42
N GLY A 9 14.75 -32.33 0.72
CA GLY A 9 13.93 -31.85 1.82
C GLY A 9 14.39 -30.50 2.39
N LEU A 10 15.71 -30.25 2.45
CA LEU A 10 16.28 -28.98 2.88
C LEU A 10 16.00 -27.85 1.88
N LEU A 11 15.98 -28.14 0.58
CA LEU A 11 15.74 -27.14 -0.47
C LEU A 11 14.25 -26.89 -0.72
N GLU A 12 13.38 -27.90 -0.60
CA GLU A 12 11.94 -27.78 -0.86
C GLU A 12 11.11 -27.32 0.36
N GLN A 13 11.71 -27.23 1.52
CA GLN A 13 11.02 -26.72 2.71
C GLN A 13 10.49 -25.31 2.44
N GLU A 14 9.23 -25.07 2.73
CA GLU A 14 8.62 -23.74 2.61
C GLU A 14 9.39 -22.72 3.47
N GLY A 15 9.90 -21.66 2.83
CA GLY A 15 10.79 -20.71 3.49
C GLY A 15 12.23 -21.21 3.74
N SER A 16 12.73 -22.17 2.94
CA SER A 16 14.03 -22.81 3.12
C SER A 16 15.17 -21.84 3.41
N MET A 17 15.78 -22.00 4.59
CA MET A 17 16.98 -21.28 5.00
C MET A 17 18.16 -21.58 4.06
N ILE A 18 18.23 -22.80 3.53
CA ILE A 18 19.33 -23.23 2.64
C ILE A 18 19.22 -22.58 1.27
N LEU A 19 18.02 -22.45 0.71
CA LEU A 19 17.84 -21.69 -0.54
C LEU A 19 18.27 -20.23 -0.38
N LYS A 20 17.85 -19.57 0.68
CA LYS A 20 18.26 -18.20 0.99
C LYS A 20 19.77 -18.07 1.17
N LEU A 21 20.40 -19.04 1.85
CA LEU A 21 21.84 -19.07 2.04
C LEU A 21 22.56 -19.17 0.69
N ILE A 22 22.11 -20.06 -0.20
CA ILE A 22 22.70 -20.23 -1.55
C ILE A 22 22.52 -18.94 -2.37
N GLU A 23 21.33 -18.34 -2.38
CA GLU A 23 21.04 -17.08 -3.09
C GLU A 23 21.90 -15.91 -2.57
N THR A 24 22.08 -15.83 -1.25
CA THR A 24 22.92 -14.78 -0.63
C THR A 24 24.39 -15.00 -0.94
N SER A 25 24.88 -16.26 -0.91
CA SER A 25 26.27 -16.60 -1.19
C SER A 25 26.65 -16.47 -2.66
N TYR A 26 25.68 -16.66 -3.58
CA TYR A 26 25.90 -16.65 -5.03
C TYR A 26 24.84 -15.79 -5.74
N PRO A 27 24.84 -14.47 -5.54
CA PRO A 27 23.80 -13.56 -6.06
C PRO A 27 23.79 -13.46 -7.60
N GLU A 28 24.88 -13.87 -8.25
CA GLU A 28 25.01 -13.86 -9.71
C GLU A 28 24.16 -14.95 -10.40
N ASP A 29 23.83 -16.04 -9.67
CA ASP A 29 23.02 -17.16 -10.19
C ASP A 29 21.79 -17.43 -9.30
N LYS A 30 20.75 -16.64 -9.49
CA LYS A 30 19.48 -16.75 -8.75
C LYS A 30 18.76 -18.11 -8.94
N ASN A 31 19.11 -18.89 -9.95
CA ASN A 31 18.49 -20.18 -10.22
C ASN A 31 19.35 -21.37 -9.74
N LEU A 32 20.44 -21.12 -9.04
CA LEU A 32 21.38 -22.17 -8.64
C LEU A 32 20.73 -23.26 -7.76
N GLY A 33 19.88 -22.86 -6.81
CA GLY A 33 19.14 -23.79 -5.97
C GLY A 33 18.18 -24.69 -6.77
N ASN A 34 17.45 -24.13 -7.74
CA ASN A 34 16.58 -24.89 -8.62
C ASN A 34 17.37 -25.82 -9.56
N SER A 35 18.52 -25.37 -10.06
CA SER A 35 19.40 -26.19 -10.88
C SER A 35 19.95 -27.40 -10.12
N ILE A 36 20.26 -27.25 -8.82
CA ILE A 36 20.67 -28.34 -7.94
C ILE A 36 19.51 -29.35 -7.76
N LEU A 37 18.29 -28.83 -7.52
CA LEU A 37 17.09 -29.67 -7.42
C LEU A 37 16.83 -30.47 -8.71
N GLU A 38 16.93 -29.85 -9.87
CA GLU A 38 16.79 -30.54 -11.16
C GLU A 38 17.82 -31.67 -11.34
N LYS A 39 19.08 -31.42 -10.98
CA LYS A 39 20.13 -32.44 -11.01
C LYS A 39 19.86 -33.60 -10.05
N LEU A 40 19.35 -33.30 -8.85
CA LEU A 40 18.97 -34.31 -7.86
C LEU A 40 17.80 -35.16 -8.36
N TYR A 41 16.77 -34.55 -8.92
CA TYR A 41 15.63 -35.28 -9.50
C TYR A 41 16.01 -36.11 -10.72
N ALA A 42 16.85 -35.60 -11.60
CA ALA A 42 17.38 -36.35 -12.73
C ALA A 42 18.18 -37.58 -12.25
N ALA A 43 18.91 -37.42 -11.16
CA ALA A 43 19.67 -38.47 -10.53
C ALA A 43 18.81 -39.59 -9.89
N GLN A 44 17.58 -39.23 -9.44
CA GLN A 44 16.62 -40.18 -8.85
C GLN A 44 15.81 -40.97 -9.89
N GLY A 45 15.80 -40.56 -11.17
CA GLY A 45 14.99 -41.19 -12.22
C GLY A 45 15.21 -42.68 -12.40
N ASP A 46 16.35 -43.23 -11.93
CA ASP A 46 16.74 -44.65 -12.01
C ASP A 46 16.48 -45.45 -10.74
N GLN A 47 15.93 -44.85 -9.68
CA GLN A 47 15.68 -45.58 -8.42
C GLN A 47 14.24 -46.09 -8.33
N ALA A 48 14.09 -47.32 -7.84
CA ALA A 48 12.82 -47.99 -7.68
C ALA A 48 11.85 -47.23 -6.76
N LYS A 49 10.72 -46.76 -7.31
CA LYS A 49 9.66 -46.10 -6.54
C LYS A 49 8.83 -47.13 -5.76
N PHE A 50 8.90 -47.08 -4.45
CA PHE A 50 8.04 -47.88 -3.57
C PHE A 50 6.64 -47.26 -3.53
N LYS A 51 5.63 -47.99 -4.02
CA LYS A 51 4.19 -47.65 -3.86
C LYS A 51 3.59 -48.59 -2.79
N GLY A 52 3.48 -48.09 -1.57
CA GLY A 52 2.82 -48.83 -0.49
C GLY A 52 2.39 -47.91 0.64
N ASP A 53 1.19 -48.16 1.17
CA ASP A 53 0.51 -47.30 2.19
C ASP A 53 1.06 -47.44 3.62
N THR A 54 2.12 -48.20 3.86
CA THR A 54 2.65 -48.44 5.21
C THR A 54 4.15 -48.48 5.23
N ILE A 55 4.77 -47.33 5.49
CA ILE A 55 6.20 -47.24 5.79
C ILE A 55 6.37 -47.52 7.29
N GLN A 56 6.60 -48.77 7.68
CA GLN A 56 6.80 -49.14 9.09
C GLN A 56 8.24 -48.90 9.58
N HIS A 57 9.25 -48.93 8.70
CA HIS A 57 10.65 -48.64 9.05
C HIS A 57 11.40 -48.01 7.88
N ILE A 58 11.88 -46.78 8.06
CA ILE A 58 12.81 -46.14 7.15
C ILE A 58 14.22 -46.53 7.55
N GLN A 59 14.91 -47.34 6.72
CA GLN A 59 16.33 -47.62 6.93
C GLN A 59 17.17 -46.47 6.36
N LEU A 60 18.15 -46.02 7.13
CA LEU A 60 19.16 -45.05 6.69
C LEU A 60 20.22 -45.78 5.87
N SER A 61 20.70 -45.17 4.79
CA SER A 61 21.86 -45.66 4.10
C SER A 61 23.13 -45.36 4.94
N LYS A 62 24.21 -46.09 4.70
CA LYS A 62 25.50 -45.87 5.39
C LYS A 62 26.03 -44.44 5.17
N GLU A 63 25.81 -43.91 3.96
CA GLU A 63 26.19 -42.52 3.64
C GLU A 63 25.39 -41.54 4.50
N THR A 64 24.10 -41.81 4.70
CA THR A 64 23.24 -40.97 5.54
C THR A 64 23.67 -41.00 7.02
N GLU A 65 24.00 -42.19 7.53
CA GLU A 65 24.52 -42.31 8.90
C GLU A 65 25.83 -41.52 9.06
N SER A 66 26.73 -41.60 8.07
CA SER A 66 27.95 -40.78 8.05
C SER A 66 27.66 -39.28 8.00
N CYS A 67 26.64 -38.84 7.23
CA CYS A 67 26.25 -37.44 7.19
C CYS A 67 25.77 -36.94 8.56
N PHE A 68 25.02 -37.73 9.33
CA PHE A 68 24.62 -37.35 10.69
C PHE A 68 25.81 -37.25 11.65
N GLU A 69 26.83 -38.12 11.51
CA GLU A 69 28.04 -38.01 12.32
C GLU A 69 28.81 -36.73 12.00
N ILE A 70 28.98 -36.40 10.71
CA ILE A 70 29.66 -35.19 10.25
C ILE A 70 28.86 -33.96 10.70
N ALA A 71 27.53 -33.97 10.55
CA ALA A 71 26.64 -32.88 10.99
C ALA A 71 26.77 -32.62 12.50
N ARG A 72 26.99 -33.66 13.30
CA ARG A 72 27.26 -33.52 14.75
C ARG A 72 28.63 -32.85 14.99
N GLU A 73 29.63 -33.14 14.17
CA GLU A 73 30.94 -32.47 14.25
C GLU A 73 30.83 -31.00 13.83
N GLU A 74 30.08 -30.71 12.75
CA GLU A 74 29.83 -29.34 12.29
C GLU A 74 29.04 -28.54 13.33
N ALA A 75 27.99 -29.14 13.94
CA ALA A 75 27.25 -28.52 15.03
C ALA A 75 28.18 -28.14 16.21
N LYS A 76 29.11 -29.03 16.60
CA LYS A 76 30.10 -28.71 17.63
C LYS A 76 31.01 -27.55 17.25
N LYS A 77 31.46 -27.50 15.97
CA LYS A 77 32.31 -26.40 15.46
C LYS A 77 31.55 -25.06 15.45
N LEU A 78 30.20 -25.12 15.31
CA LEU A 78 29.29 -23.98 15.36
C LEU A 78 28.80 -23.66 16.80
N GLU A 79 29.33 -24.40 17.81
CA GLU A 79 28.96 -24.32 19.23
C GLU A 79 27.46 -24.60 19.49
N ASP A 80 26.83 -25.40 18.63
CA ASP A 80 25.42 -25.78 18.73
C ASP A 80 25.23 -27.01 19.63
N LYS A 81 24.14 -27.05 20.43
CA LYS A 81 23.75 -28.24 21.22
C LYS A 81 22.97 -29.27 20.42
N PHE A 82 22.32 -28.85 19.34
CA PHE A 82 21.53 -29.69 18.46
C PHE A 82 22.05 -29.59 17.02
N ILE A 83 21.83 -30.66 16.25
CA ILE A 83 22.14 -30.64 14.81
C ILE A 83 21.04 -29.84 14.12
N GLY A 84 21.40 -28.67 13.61
CA GLY A 84 20.50 -27.84 12.84
C GLY A 84 20.62 -28.05 11.35
N VAL A 85 19.69 -27.44 10.57
CA VAL A 85 19.62 -27.48 9.10
C VAL A 85 20.92 -27.01 8.48
N GLY A 86 21.54 -25.96 9.02
CA GLY A 86 22.83 -25.45 8.53
C GLY A 86 23.99 -26.43 8.74
N ALA A 87 24.08 -27.07 9.92
CA ALA A 87 25.10 -28.09 10.20
C ALA A 87 24.90 -29.33 9.32
N MET A 88 23.62 -29.71 9.09
CA MET A 88 23.27 -30.81 8.19
C MET A 88 23.67 -30.47 6.74
N PHE A 89 23.39 -29.27 6.26
CA PHE A 89 23.77 -28.85 4.92
C PHE A 89 25.29 -28.82 4.73
N LEU A 90 26.03 -28.31 5.72
CA LEU A 90 27.51 -28.34 5.68
C LEU A 90 28.07 -29.75 5.62
N ALA A 91 27.42 -30.71 6.30
CA ALA A 91 27.85 -32.11 6.28
C ALA A 91 27.71 -32.77 4.91
N LEU A 92 26.79 -32.27 4.05
CA LEU A 92 26.60 -32.81 2.70
C LEU A 92 27.75 -32.45 1.72
N PHE A 93 28.64 -31.55 2.10
CA PHE A 93 29.86 -31.27 1.32
C PHE A 93 31.00 -32.28 1.54
N ASP A 94 30.91 -33.11 2.58
CA ASP A 94 31.92 -34.12 2.84
C ASP A 94 31.82 -35.25 1.79
N PRO A 95 32.95 -35.77 1.26
CA PRO A 95 32.95 -36.87 0.29
C PRO A 95 32.19 -38.13 0.75
N ARG A 96 32.03 -38.34 2.06
CA ARG A 96 31.27 -39.46 2.63
C ARG A 96 29.76 -39.33 2.40
N ALA A 97 29.26 -38.15 2.01
CA ALA A 97 27.89 -37.95 1.56
C ALA A 97 27.64 -38.48 0.13
N GLY A 98 28.71 -39.04 -0.51
CA GLY A 98 28.63 -39.67 -1.82
C GLY A 98 28.25 -38.66 -2.93
N ARG A 99 27.32 -39.06 -3.78
CA ARG A 99 26.89 -38.31 -4.97
C ARG A 99 26.45 -36.87 -4.69
N VAL A 100 25.87 -36.61 -3.53
CA VAL A 100 25.43 -35.25 -3.14
C VAL A 100 26.58 -34.28 -3.06
N SER A 101 27.70 -34.71 -2.49
CA SER A 101 28.93 -33.89 -2.42
C SER A 101 29.47 -33.56 -3.82
N GLU A 102 29.40 -34.51 -4.77
CA GLU A 102 29.77 -34.28 -6.17
C GLU A 102 28.87 -33.25 -6.84
N ILE A 103 27.53 -33.38 -6.71
CA ILE A 103 26.55 -32.45 -7.28
C ILE A 103 26.75 -31.04 -6.73
N LEU A 104 26.98 -30.86 -5.42
CA LEU A 104 27.26 -29.57 -4.82
C LEU A 104 28.56 -28.96 -5.36
N GLY A 105 29.61 -29.76 -5.50
CA GLY A 105 30.89 -29.33 -6.08
C GLY A 105 30.75 -28.94 -7.56
N GLU A 106 30.09 -29.76 -8.40
CA GLU A 106 29.81 -29.47 -9.81
C GLU A 106 28.94 -28.23 -10.01
N SER A 107 28.11 -27.90 -9.04
CA SER A 107 27.29 -26.69 -9.05
C SER A 107 28.06 -25.45 -8.61
N GLY A 108 29.37 -25.57 -8.33
CA GLY A 108 30.25 -24.46 -8.00
C GLY A 108 30.13 -23.98 -6.54
N LEU A 109 29.42 -24.68 -5.69
CA LEU A 109 29.32 -24.34 -4.27
C LEU A 109 30.60 -24.71 -3.53
N LYS A 110 31.12 -23.76 -2.73
CA LYS A 110 32.34 -23.96 -1.91
C LYS A 110 31.98 -24.01 -0.43
N TYR A 111 32.35 -25.09 0.24
CA TYR A 111 32.13 -25.29 1.67
C TYR A 111 32.56 -24.07 2.52
N SER A 112 33.75 -23.53 2.27
CA SER A 112 34.31 -22.41 3.04
C SER A 112 33.44 -21.16 2.96
N LYS A 113 32.94 -20.83 1.75
CA LYS A 113 32.07 -19.66 1.52
C LYS A 113 30.72 -19.86 2.16
N ILE A 114 30.09 -21.01 1.93
CA ILE A 114 28.78 -21.34 2.54
C ILE A 114 28.86 -21.31 4.07
N ARG A 115 29.96 -21.80 4.65
CA ARG A 115 30.13 -21.76 6.09
C ARG A 115 30.26 -20.33 6.63
N GLU A 116 31.08 -19.50 6.00
CA GLU A 116 31.26 -18.09 6.39
C GLU A 116 29.92 -17.32 6.31
N ASP A 117 29.20 -17.47 5.20
CA ASP A 117 27.92 -16.83 5.00
C ASP A 117 26.84 -17.35 5.97
N LEU A 118 26.89 -18.64 6.34
CA LEU A 118 26.03 -19.23 7.37
C LEU A 118 26.32 -18.62 8.75
N GLU A 119 27.58 -18.44 9.12
CA GLU A 119 27.98 -17.80 10.38
C GLU A 119 27.52 -16.33 10.42
N ILE A 120 27.65 -15.61 9.30
CA ILE A 120 27.14 -14.24 9.14
C ILE A 120 25.61 -14.21 9.27
N MET A 121 24.89 -15.10 8.56
CA MET A 121 23.42 -15.20 8.61
C MET A 121 22.91 -15.51 10.02
N ARG A 122 23.64 -16.33 10.77
CA ARG A 122 23.30 -16.66 12.17
C ARG A 122 23.55 -15.51 13.13
N GLY A 123 24.42 -14.56 12.80
CA GLY A 123 24.73 -13.41 13.66
C GLY A 123 25.24 -13.79 15.05
N GLY A 124 26.02 -14.88 15.14
CA GLY A 124 26.59 -15.38 16.39
C GLY A 124 25.61 -16.12 17.32
N ARG A 125 24.47 -16.57 16.81
CA ARG A 125 23.48 -17.34 17.58
C ARG A 125 23.75 -18.84 17.45
N ASN A 126 23.67 -19.54 18.59
CA ASN A 126 23.86 -20.99 18.69
C ASN A 126 22.50 -21.69 18.86
N ILE A 127 22.35 -22.87 18.28
CA ILE A 127 21.13 -23.70 18.40
C ILE A 127 21.16 -24.42 19.74
N ASN A 128 20.56 -23.80 20.76
CA ASN A 128 20.53 -24.32 22.12
C ASN A 128 19.17 -24.94 22.51
N GLU A 129 18.12 -24.75 21.71
CA GLU A 129 16.76 -25.26 21.87
C GLU A 129 16.32 -26.04 20.62
N LYS A 130 15.40 -27.00 20.77
CA LYS A 130 14.92 -27.84 19.64
C LYS A 130 14.21 -27.04 18.54
N ASP A 131 13.61 -25.90 18.87
CA ASP A 131 12.87 -25.04 17.92
C ASP A 131 13.65 -23.77 17.57
N ALA A 132 14.97 -23.72 17.83
CA ALA A 132 15.77 -22.52 17.62
C ALA A 132 15.85 -22.12 16.14
N GLU A 133 15.81 -23.07 15.21
CA GLU A 133 15.88 -22.79 13.76
C GLU A 133 14.63 -22.16 13.19
N GLY A 134 13.46 -22.52 13.68
CA GLY A 134 12.21 -21.84 13.33
C GLY A 134 12.15 -20.37 13.80
N LYS A 135 13.10 -19.98 14.69
CA LYS A 135 13.27 -18.61 15.19
C LYS A 135 14.36 -17.82 14.45
N PHE A 136 15.11 -18.45 13.55
CA PHE A 136 16.02 -17.73 12.65
C PHE A 136 15.19 -17.13 11.52
N ASP A 137 15.32 -15.82 11.30
CA ASP A 137 14.63 -15.08 10.26
C ASP A 137 13.14 -14.73 10.55
N VAL A 138 12.74 -14.72 11.82
CA VAL A 138 11.41 -14.25 12.24
C VAL A 138 11.20 -12.79 11.80
N LEU A 139 12.28 -12.00 11.82
CA LEU A 139 12.20 -10.59 11.45
C LEU A 139 11.83 -10.42 9.97
N SER A 140 12.32 -11.28 9.06
CA SER A 140 11.98 -11.19 7.64
C SER A 140 10.55 -11.64 7.33
N GLN A 141 9.93 -12.45 8.20
CA GLN A 141 8.55 -12.86 8.05
C GLN A 141 7.56 -11.74 8.40
N TYR A 142 7.95 -10.85 9.33
CA TYR A 142 7.07 -9.79 9.85
C TYR A 142 7.55 -8.39 9.52
N THR A 143 8.60 -8.25 8.75
CA THR A 143 9.14 -6.93 8.34
C THR A 143 9.53 -6.89 6.89
N THR A 144 9.26 -5.75 6.26
CA THR A 144 9.78 -5.40 4.94
C THR A 144 11.08 -4.62 5.10
N ASP A 145 12.15 -5.02 4.43
CA ASP A 145 13.44 -4.32 4.50
C ASP A 145 13.51 -3.19 3.48
N LEU A 146 13.26 -1.97 3.92
CA LEU A 146 13.29 -0.78 3.06
C LEU A 146 14.68 -0.49 2.49
N THR A 147 15.75 -0.82 3.22
CA THR A 147 17.13 -0.62 2.74
C THR A 147 17.44 -1.59 1.59
N GLU A 148 16.95 -2.81 1.66
CA GLU A 148 17.09 -3.79 0.59
C GLU A 148 16.29 -3.38 -0.66
N LEU A 149 15.03 -2.92 -0.49
CA LEU A 149 14.21 -2.39 -1.58
C LEU A 149 14.89 -1.17 -2.23
N ALA A 150 15.47 -0.27 -1.42
CA ALA A 150 16.24 0.86 -1.91
C ALA A 150 17.45 0.43 -2.74
N HIS A 151 18.18 -0.61 -2.29
CA HIS A 151 19.34 -1.16 -3.00
C HIS A 151 18.94 -1.76 -4.36
N ARG A 152 17.75 -2.39 -4.44
CA ARG A 152 17.21 -2.95 -5.69
C ARG A 152 16.60 -1.89 -6.61
N GLY A 153 16.45 -0.63 -6.14
CA GLY A 153 15.81 0.44 -6.90
C GLY A 153 14.29 0.29 -7.03
N GLU A 154 13.67 -0.49 -6.15
CA GLU A 154 12.22 -0.76 -6.16
C GLU A 154 11.42 0.36 -5.50
N LEU A 155 12.05 1.21 -4.67
CA LEU A 155 11.39 2.35 -4.03
C LEU A 155 11.19 3.52 -4.98
N ASP A 156 10.13 4.29 -4.75
CA ASP A 156 9.87 5.51 -5.50
C ASP A 156 10.84 6.64 -5.11
N PRO A 157 11.15 7.57 -6.03
CA PRO A 157 11.98 8.71 -5.71
C PRO A 157 11.28 9.62 -4.69
N VAL A 158 11.98 10.00 -3.64
CA VAL A 158 11.45 10.89 -2.60
C VAL A 158 11.82 12.33 -2.91
N ILE A 159 10.81 13.19 -2.99
CA ILE A 159 10.95 14.58 -3.47
C ILE A 159 10.36 15.53 -2.43
N GLY A 160 11.07 16.61 -2.13
CA GLY A 160 10.59 17.71 -1.29
C GLY A 160 10.49 17.39 0.20
N ARG A 161 11.13 16.30 0.68
CA ARG A 161 11.11 15.86 2.09
C ARG A 161 12.48 15.88 2.77
N GLU A 162 13.44 16.58 2.21
CA GLU A 162 14.82 16.62 2.70
C GLU A 162 14.91 17.19 4.13
N LYS A 163 14.02 18.12 4.49
CA LYS A 163 13.98 18.73 5.83
C LYS A 163 13.60 17.71 6.90
N GLU A 164 12.55 16.94 6.62
CA GLU A 164 12.05 15.90 7.51
C GLU A 164 13.05 14.75 7.63
N ILE A 165 13.63 14.28 6.53
CA ILE A 165 14.66 13.24 6.50
C ILE A 165 15.88 13.69 7.32
N ASN A 166 16.40 14.90 7.07
CA ASN A 166 17.51 15.45 7.84
C ASN A 166 17.17 15.54 9.33
N ARG A 167 15.93 15.87 9.67
CA ARG A 167 15.48 15.90 11.05
C ARG A 167 15.46 14.53 11.70
N ILE A 168 15.02 13.50 10.98
CA ILE A 168 15.08 12.09 11.42
C ILE A 168 16.53 11.71 11.69
N ILE A 169 17.47 11.97 10.76
CA ILE A 169 18.89 11.67 10.89
C ILE A 169 19.47 12.35 12.15
N GLN A 170 19.15 13.61 12.38
CA GLN A 170 19.58 14.33 13.57
C GLN A 170 19.08 13.68 14.86
N ILE A 171 17.81 13.24 14.88
CA ILE A 171 17.20 12.62 16.08
C ILE A 171 17.82 11.25 16.30
N LEU A 172 17.93 10.40 15.27
CA LEU A 172 18.55 9.07 15.36
C LEU A 172 20.00 9.12 15.86
N SER A 173 20.72 10.21 15.58
CA SER A 173 22.11 10.42 16.02
C SER A 173 22.23 10.92 17.46
N ARG A 174 21.12 11.18 18.18
CA ARG A 174 21.15 11.64 19.57
C ARG A 174 21.45 10.50 20.53
N ARG A 175 22.05 10.84 21.66
CA ARG A 175 22.26 9.89 22.78
C ARG A 175 20.97 9.56 23.54
N LYS A 176 20.02 10.48 23.62
CA LYS A 176 18.72 10.34 24.31
C LYS A 176 17.62 10.91 23.44
N LYS A 177 16.39 10.41 23.57
CA LYS A 177 15.25 10.77 22.71
C LYS A 177 15.60 10.60 21.23
N ASN A 178 16.18 9.45 20.90
CA ASN A 178 16.70 9.11 19.58
C ASN A 178 15.69 8.34 18.72
N ASN A 179 14.42 8.32 19.10
CA ASN A 179 13.34 7.72 18.33
C ASN A 179 12.44 8.85 17.78
N PRO A 180 12.51 9.16 16.49
CA PRO A 180 11.59 10.11 15.87
C PRO A 180 10.19 9.51 15.73
N VAL A 181 9.16 10.34 15.84
CA VAL A 181 7.79 10.00 15.47
C VAL A 181 7.26 11.05 14.51
N LEU A 182 6.85 10.60 13.33
CA LEU A 182 6.25 11.41 12.28
C LEU A 182 4.76 11.60 12.61
N ILE A 183 4.33 12.83 12.73
CA ILE A 183 2.95 13.19 13.08
C ILE A 183 2.36 13.98 11.93
N GLY A 184 1.24 13.53 11.39
CA GLY A 184 0.54 14.22 10.30
C GLY A 184 -0.71 13.48 9.88
N GLU A 185 -1.52 14.12 9.08
CA GLU A 185 -2.74 13.54 8.52
C GLU A 185 -2.43 12.31 7.66
N PRO A 186 -3.40 11.39 7.48
CA PRO A 186 -3.26 10.30 6.51
C PRO A 186 -3.00 10.86 5.10
N GLY A 187 -2.10 10.21 4.34
CA GLY A 187 -1.80 10.61 2.97
C GLY A 187 -0.79 11.76 2.79
N VAL A 188 -0.23 12.35 3.87
CA VAL A 188 0.80 13.40 3.73
C VAL A 188 2.20 12.87 3.36
N GLY A 189 2.37 11.55 3.24
CA GLY A 189 3.63 10.92 2.85
C GLY A 189 4.59 10.60 4.01
N LYS A 190 4.08 10.22 5.19
CA LYS A 190 4.92 9.85 6.35
C LYS A 190 5.83 8.65 6.06
N SER A 191 5.33 7.61 5.44
CA SER A 191 6.08 6.39 5.10
C SER A 191 7.15 6.66 4.05
N VAL A 192 6.84 7.49 3.05
CA VAL A 192 7.76 7.93 1.99
C VAL A 192 9.00 8.63 2.56
N ILE A 193 8.86 9.40 3.66
CA ILE A 193 10.01 10.04 4.33
C ILE A 193 10.98 8.98 4.87
N VAL A 194 10.48 7.86 5.38
CA VAL A 194 11.33 6.77 5.89
C VAL A 194 11.97 5.97 4.74
N GLU A 195 11.27 5.80 3.63
CA GLU A 195 11.83 5.26 2.39
C GLU A 195 12.97 6.14 1.87
N GLY A 196 12.80 7.47 1.92
CA GLY A 196 13.86 8.42 1.59
C GLY A 196 15.09 8.28 2.48
N LEU A 197 14.92 8.05 3.78
CA LEU A 197 16.03 7.73 4.68
C LEU A 197 16.74 6.45 4.25
N ALA A 198 16.01 5.39 3.90
CA ALA A 198 16.59 4.13 3.42
C ALA A 198 17.40 4.34 2.12
N GLN A 199 16.90 5.16 1.19
CA GLN A 199 17.62 5.53 -0.02
C GLN A 199 18.91 6.32 0.28
N GLN A 200 18.88 7.28 1.24
CA GLN A 200 20.07 8.02 1.65
C GLN A 200 21.11 7.13 2.34
N ILE A 201 20.69 6.13 3.11
CA ILE A 201 21.60 5.14 3.71
C ILE A 201 22.33 4.36 2.62
N VAL A 202 21.61 3.87 1.61
CA VAL A 202 22.19 3.11 0.48
C VAL A 202 23.16 3.97 -0.34
N LYS A 203 22.83 5.26 -0.55
CA LYS A 203 23.69 6.22 -1.24
C LYS A 203 24.86 6.72 -0.40
N ALA A 204 24.99 6.27 0.86
CA ALA A 204 25.97 6.76 1.83
C ALA A 204 25.90 8.29 2.09
N GLU A 205 24.73 8.89 1.95
CA GLU A 205 24.45 10.31 2.20
C GLU A 205 24.04 10.60 3.65
N VAL A 206 24.44 9.72 4.57
CA VAL A 206 24.13 9.79 6.00
C VAL A 206 25.42 9.78 6.84
N PRO A 207 25.40 10.23 8.10
CA PRO A 207 26.54 10.09 9.01
C PRO A 207 27.00 8.64 9.18
N ASN A 208 28.31 8.44 9.43
CA ASN A 208 28.94 7.12 9.58
C ASN A 208 28.20 6.20 10.58
N SER A 209 27.56 6.77 11.60
CA SER A 209 26.78 6.01 12.60
C SER A 209 25.51 5.37 12.05
N LEU A 210 25.06 5.77 10.85
CA LEU A 210 23.85 5.25 10.19
C LEU A 210 24.17 4.46 8.92
N MET A 211 25.38 4.54 8.36
CA MET A 211 25.76 3.89 7.09
C MET A 211 25.60 2.37 7.10
N SER A 212 25.83 1.72 8.26
CA SER A 212 25.71 0.26 8.41
C SER A 212 24.34 -0.20 8.87
N LYS A 213 23.38 0.72 9.03
CA LYS A 213 22.05 0.38 9.56
C LYS A 213 21.10 -0.03 8.46
N ARG A 214 20.21 -0.94 8.81
CA ARG A 214 19.09 -1.38 7.96
C ARG A 214 17.78 -0.83 8.53
N VAL A 215 16.94 -0.28 7.68
CA VAL A 215 15.59 0.18 8.04
C VAL A 215 14.60 -0.93 7.70
N LYS A 216 13.93 -1.46 8.72
CA LYS A 216 12.94 -2.53 8.56
C LYS A 216 11.57 -2.04 8.99
N MET A 217 10.58 -2.12 8.10
CA MET A 217 9.19 -1.77 8.38
C MET A 217 8.46 -2.95 8.99
N LEU A 218 7.84 -2.75 10.14
CA LEU A 218 7.06 -3.77 10.83
C LEU A 218 5.64 -3.85 10.24
N GLU A 219 5.30 -5.02 9.71
CA GLU A 219 3.96 -5.31 9.16
C GLU A 219 3.06 -5.88 10.28
N MET A 220 2.31 -5.01 10.94
CA MET A 220 1.43 -5.43 12.03
C MET A 220 0.35 -6.42 11.60
N SER A 221 -0.11 -6.33 10.36
CA SER A 221 -1.04 -7.28 9.74
C SER A 221 -0.49 -8.71 9.75
N GLU A 222 0.79 -8.88 9.41
CA GLU A 222 1.45 -10.20 9.37
C GLU A 222 1.66 -10.76 10.78
N VAL A 223 1.96 -9.90 11.75
CA VAL A 223 2.14 -10.33 13.15
C VAL A 223 0.83 -10.85 13.75
N VAL A 224 -0.30 -10.24 13.38
CA VAL A 224 -1.65 -10.61 13.85
C VAL A 224 -2.25 -11.73 13.03
N ALA A 225 -1.95 -11.83 11.73
CA ALA A 225 -2.53 -12.82 10.83
C ALA A 225 -2.30 -14.25 11.33
N GLY A 226 -3.39 -15.04 11.40
CA GLY A 226 -3.34 -16.45 11.82
C GLY A 226 -3.07 -16.70 13.30
N ALA A 227 -2.87 -15.68 14.13
CA ALA A 227 -2.76 -15.85 15.58
C ALA A 227 -4.15 -16.19 16.17
N LYS A 228 -4.43 -17.49 16.35
CA LYS A 228 -5.71 -17.95 16.90
C LYS A 228 -5.83 -17.68 18.40
N MET A 229 -4.71 -17.55 19.10
CA MET A 229 -4.64 -17.26 20.53
C MET A 229 -3.75 -16.04 20.79
N ARG A 230 -4.10 -15.28 21.80
CA ARG A 230 -3.36 -14.09 22.22
C ARG A 230 -1.87 -14.37 22.51
N GLY A 231 -1.54 -15.55 23.06
CA GLY A 231 -0.17 -15.97 23.35
C GLY A 231 0.72 -16.07 22.12
N GLU A 232 0.17 -16.47 20.97
CA GLU A 232 0.93 -16.58 19.72
C GLU A 232 1.38 -15.21 19.22
N PHE A 233 0.54 -14.19 19.33
CA PHE A 233 0.91 -12.80 18.99
C PHE A 233 2.03 -12.28 19.92
N GLU A 234 1.93 -12.55 21.24
CA GLU A 234 2.95 -12.15 22.21
C GLU A 234 4.29 -12.85 21.94
N GLU A 235 4.27 -14.14 21.56
CA GLU A 235 5.48 -14.88 21.17
C GLU A 235 6.13 -14.32 19.91
N ARG A 236 5.35 -14.02 18.87
CA ARG A 236 5.86 -13.42 17.62
C ARG A 236 6.49 -12.05 17.89
N MET A 237 5.80 -11.19 18.62
CA MET A 237 6.31 -9.86 18.96
C MET A 237 7.57 -9.94 19.86
N LYS A 238 7.63 -10.92 20.75
CA LYS A 238 8.82 -11.19 21.57
C LYS A 238 9.98 -11.63 20.68
N ALA A 239 9.74 -12.54 19.73
CA ALA A 239 10.76 -13.01 18.82
C ALA A 239 11.31 -11.87 17.94
N VAL A 240 10.44 -11.03 17.36
CA VAL A 240 10.82 -9.82 16.62
C VAL A 240 11.70 -8.90 17.48
N LYS A 241 11.26 -8.60 18.72
CA LYS A 241 12.04 -7.76 19.65
C LYS A 241 13.42 -8.36 19.95
N ASP A 242 13.47 -9.64 20.28
CA ASP A 242 14.73 -10.31 20.68
C ASP A 242 15.71 -10.36 19.51
N GLU A 243 15.21 -10.50 18.28
CA GLU A 243 16.02 -10.45 17.07
C GLU A 243 16.59 -9.05 16.77
N ILE A 244 15.80 -8.00 16.94
CA ILE A 244 16.26 -6.62 16.78
C ILE A 244 17.34 -6.29 17.83
N ILE A 245 17.14 -6.73 19.07
CA ILE A 245 18.13 -6.52 20.15
C ILE A 245 19.45 -7.25 19.83
N SER A 246 19.38 -8.47 19.30
CA SER A 246 20.57 -9.24 18.95
C SER A 246 21.32 -8.69 17.75
N ALA A 247 20.69 -7.85 16.94
CA ALA A 247 21.37 -7.11 15.85
C ALA A 247 22.25 -5.94 16.34
N HIS A 248 22.43 -5.79 17.67
CA HIS A 248 23.34 -4.82 18.30
C HIS A 248 23.19 -3.38 17.78
N GLY A 249 21.95 -2.96 17.50
CA GLY A 249 21.63 -1.61 17.06
C GLY A 249 21.86 -1.35 15.56
N ASN A 250 22.12 -2.36 14.76
CA ASN A 250 22.23 -2.23 13.29
C ASN A 250 20.87 -2.14 12.58
N ILE A 251 19.76 -2.34 13.31
CA ILE A 251 18.41 -2.27 12.77
C ILE A 251 17.70 -1.03 13.34
N ILE A 252 17.07 -0.27 12.44
CA ILE A 252 16.10 0.77 12.76
C ILE A 252 14.72 0.21 12.40
N LEU A 253 13.85 0.05 13.39
CA LEU A 253 12.50 -0.43 13.16
C LEU A 253 11.59 0.73 12.78
N PHE A 254 10.94 0.66 11.63
CA PHE A 254 9.87 1.57 11.28
C PHE A 254 8.52 0.94 11.64
N ILE A 255 7.70 1.67 12.37
CA ILE A 255 6.35 1.26 12.78
C ILE A 255 5.39 2.29 12.25
N ASP A 256 4.68 1.92 11.18
CA ASP A 256 3.55 2.72 10.73
C ASP A 256 2.35 2.49 11.65
N GLU A 257 1.51 3.49 11.80
CA GLU A 257 0.42 3.47 12.78
C GLU A 257 0.88 3.04 14.18
N LEU A 258 1.92 3.69 14.71
CA LEU A 258 2.54 3.37 16.01
C LEU A 258 1.52 3.17 17.15
N HIS A 259 0.37 3.84 17.09
CA HIS A 259 -0.73 3.72 18.05
C HIS A 259 -1.33 2.30 18.09
N THR A 260 -1.30 1.54 17.00
CA THR A 260 -1.82 0.17 16.95
C THR A 260 -1.02 -0.76 17.83
N VAL A 261 0.30 -0.60 17.84
CA VAL A 261 1.22 -1.37 18.68
C VAL A 261 1.08 -0.98 20.15
N VAL A 262 0.83 0.30 20.43
CA VAL A 262 0.64 0.80 21.80
C VAL A 262 -0.67 0.30 22.41
N ASN A 263 -1.71 0.10 21.58
CA ASN A 263 -3.03 -0.38 22.00
C ASN A 263 -3.22 -1.89 21.89
N ALA A 264 -2.35 -2.59 21.19
CA ALA A 264 -2.45 -4.04 21.01
C ALA A 264 -2.30 -4.73 22.36
N GLY A 265 -3.41 -4.95 23.06
CA GLY A 265 -3.42 -5.59 24.38
C GLY A 265 -4.30 -4.95 25.44
N ALA A 266 -4.97 -3.84 25.18
CA ALA A 266 -5.79 -3.10 26.17
C ALA A 266 -7.07 -3.81 26.66
N GLY A 267 -7.23 -5.12 26.44
CA GLY A 267 -8.30 -5.94 27.04
C GLY A 267 -7.92 -6.46 28.42
N ALA A 268 -8.88 -6.52 29.36
CA ALA A 268 -8.68 -6.88 30.77
C ALA A 268 -7.86 -8.17 30.95
N GLY A 269 -6.64 -8.05 31.50
CA GLY A 269 -5.88 -9.15 32.11
C GLY A 269 -4.65 -9.68 31.38
N GLY A 270 -4.07 -9.01 30.36
CA GLY A 270 -2.91 -9.50 29.62
C GLY A 270 -1.64 -8.63 29.72
N VAL A 271 -0.48 -9.25 29.66
CA VAL A 271 0.81 -8.58 29.48
C VAL A 271 0.86 -8.05 28.05
N ASP A 272 0.92 -6.78 27.92
CA ASP A 272 0.70 -5.96 26.75
C ASP A 272 1.94 -6.00 25.84
N ALA A 273 1.78 -6.29 24.54
CA ALA A 273 2.86 -6.17 23.55
C ALA A 273 3.51 -4.77 23.60
N SER A 274 2.70 -3.76 23.91
CA SER A 274 3.11 -2.41 24.23
C SER A 274 4.16 -2.38 25.36
N ASN A 275 3.97 -3.13 26.43
CA ASN A 275 4.91 -3.16 27.55
C ASN A 275 6.25 -3.81 27.18
N MET A 276 6.25 -4.79 26.25
CA MET A 276 7.50 -5.40 25.76
C MET A 276 8.35 -4.42 24.95
N LEU A 277 7.71 -3.68 24.03
CA LEU A 277 8.40 -2.65 23.25
C LEU A 277 8.76 -1.43 24.12
N LYS A 278 7.89 -1.01 25.04
CA LYS A 278 8.17 0.05 26.03
C LYS A 278 9.43 -0.26 26.84
N ALA A 279 9.59 -1.51 27.30
CA ALA A 279 10.76 -1.93 28.05
C ALA A 279 12.04 -1.85 27.21
N ALA A 280 12.02 -2.32 25.96
CA ALA A 280 13.16 -2.27 25.05
C ALA A 280 13.54 -0.83 24.66
N LEU A 281 12.54 0.00 24.34
CA LEU A 281 12.71 1.43 24.06
C LEU A 281 13.24 2.18 25.28
N SER A 282 12.73 1.86 26.50
CA SER A 282 13.15 2.52 27.74
C SER A 282 14.60 2.23 28.11
N ARG A 283 15.11 1.05 27.76
CA ARG A 283 16.50 0.64 27.98
C ARG A 283 17.46 1.13 26.88
N GLY A 284 16.93 1.72 25.77
CA GLY A 284 17.73 2.12 24.63
C GLY A 284 18.27 0.95 23.80
N GLN A 285 17.66 -0.21 23.93
CA GLN A 285 18.02 -1.43 23.20
C GLN A 285 17.42 -1.50 21.79
N LEU A 286 16.41 -0.65 21.54
CA LEU A 286 15.68 -0.55 20.28
C LEU A 286 15.74 0.89 19.77
N GLN A 287 16.11 1.06 18.51
CA GLN A 287 15.91 2.29 17.76
C GLN A 287 14.69 2.13 16.85
N CYS A 288 13.74 3.06 16.95
CA CYS A 288 12.58 3.01 16.07
C CYS A 288 12.19 4.40 15.54
N ILE A 289 11.53 4.38 14.38
CA ILE A 289 10.83 5.50 13.78
C ILE A 289 9.34 5.13 13.87
N GLY A 290 8.50 6.01 14.40
CA GLY A 290 7.06 5.82 14.41
C GLY A 290 6.37 6.77 13.43
N ALA A 291 5.21 6.39 12.91
CA ALA A 291 4.31 7.28 12.20
C ALA A 291 2.90 7.18 12.83
N THR A 292 2.20 8.30 12.94
CA THR A 292 0.83 8.35 13.51
C THR A 292 0.14 9.67 13.17
N THR A 293 -1.13 9.81 13.50
CA THR A 293 -1.85 11.09 13.43
C THR A 293 -1.65 11.93 14.70
N LEU A 294 -2.02 13.22 14.65
CA LEU A 294 -1.86 14.11 15.80
C LEU A 294 -2.75 13.69 16.99
N ASP A 295 -3.97 13.28 16.72
CA ASP A 295 -4.94 12.88 17.74
C ASP A 295 -4.52 11.58 18.42
N GLU A 296 -4.06 10.60 17.66
CA GLU A 296 -3.56 9.34 18.17
C GLU A 296 -2.26 9.51 18.95
N TYR A 297 -1.36 10.40 18.48
CA TYR A 297 -0.16 10.74 19.22
C TYR A 297 -0.49 11.29 20.61
N LYS A 298 -1.40 12.26 20.70
CA LYS A 298 -1.82 12.84 21.98
C LYS A 298 -2.42 11.78 22.91
N LYS A 299 -3.38 11.00 22.38
CA LYS A 299 -4.14 10.01 23.15
C LYS A 299 -3.30 8.83 23.65
N HIS A 300 -2.35 8.35 22.86
CA HIS A 300 -1.69 7.08 23.13
C HIS A 300 -0.20 7.17 23.47
N ILE A 301 0.48 8.23 23.02
CA ILE A 301 1.93 8.36 23.19
C ILE A 301 2.27 9.50 24.16
N GLU A 302 1.64 10.64 24.05
CA GLU A 302 1.92 11.79 24.89
C GLU A 302 1.45 11.58 26.33
N GLU A 303 0.31 10.92 26.55
CA GLU A 303 -0.20 10.56 27.87
C GLU A 303 0.69 9.54 28.58
N ASP A 304 1.38 8.67 27.84
CA ASP A 304 2.34 7.72 28.40
C ASP A 304 3.69 8.38 28.65
N LYS A 305 3.96 8.77 29.90
CA LYS A 305 5.20 9.45 30.30
C LYS A 305 6.47 8.66 29.97
N ALA A 306 6.42 7.34 29.82
CA ALA A 306 7.57 6.51 29.49
C ALA A 306 7.90 6.62 28.00
N LEU A 307 6.89 6.59 27.13
CA LEU A 307 7.04 6.76 25.68
C LEU A 307 7.35 8.21 25.31
N ALA A 308 6.65 9.19 25.88
CA ALA A 308 6.87 10.62 25.63
C ALA A 308 8.31 11.08 25.89
N ARG A 309 9.01 10.43 26.86
CA ARG A 309 10.43 10.70 27.13
C ARG A 309 11.39 10.09 26.12
N ARG A 310 10.94 9.18 25.27
CA ARG A 310 11.77 8.45 24.30
C ARG A 310 11.54 8.89 22.86
N PHE A 311 10.33 9.29 22.55
CA PHE A 311 9.98 9.79 21.24
C PHE A 311 10.19 11.29 21.10
N GLN A 312 10.61 11.70 19.90
CA GLN A 312 10.72 13.09 19.50
C GLN A 312 9.77 13.34 18.34
N PRO A 313 8.72 14.16 18.52
CA PRO A 313 7.78 14.43 17.44
C PRO A 313 8.41 15.27 16.31
N ILE A 314 8.03 14.93 15.08
CA ILE A 314 8.29 15.67 13.85
C ILE A 314 6.93 15.87 13.19
N LEU A 315 6.50 17.11 13.06
CA LEU A 315 5.26 17.42 12.36
C LEU A 315 5.49 17.37 10.85
N VAL A 316 4.72 16.54 10.17
CA VAL A 316 4.70 16.42 8.70
C VAL A 316 3.46 17.15 8.20
N GLN A 317 3.69 18.27 7.53
CA GLN A 317 2.62 19.08 6.97
C GLN A 317 2.24 18.59 5.57
N GLU A 318 1.01 18.88 5.19
CA GLU A 318 0.55 18.71 3.82
C GLU A 318 1.37 19.61 2.89
N PRO A 319 1.90 19.10 1.76
CA PRO A 319 2.65 19.91 0.81
C PRO A 319 1.74 20.93 0.10
N SER A 320 2.30 22.04 -0.31
CA SER A 320 1.63 23.01 -1.17
C SER A 320 1.32 22.42 -2.56
N ILE A 321 0.46 23.09 -3.33
CA ILE A 321 0.17 22.70 -4.72
C ILE A 321 1.46 22.67 -5.55
N GLU A 322 2.36 23.64 -5.39
CA GLU A 322 3.63 23.72 -6.13
C GLU A 322 4.56 22.55 -5.75
N GLU A 323 4.69 22.24 -4.46
CA GLU A 323 5.45 21.09 -3.99
C GLU A 323 4.85 19.78 -4.50
N THR A 324 3.52 19.68 -4.53
CA THR A 324 2.81 18.51 -5.08
C THR A 324 3.08 18.33 -6.56
N ILE A 325 3.06 19.40 -7.36
CA ILE A 325 3.41 19.33 -8.80
C ILE A 325 4.85 18.82 -8.97
N ASN A 326 5.79 19.27 -8.16
CA ASN A 326 7.17 18.78 -8.19
C ASN A 326 7.25 17.29 -7.84
N ILE A 327 6.48 16.83 -6.85
CA ILE A 327 6.39 15.41 -6.49
C ILE A 327 5.84 14.59 -7.67
N LEU A 328 4.72 15.00 -8.25
CA LEU A 328 4.14 14.32 -9.42
C LEU A 328 5.11 14.29 -10.60
N THR A 329 5.80 15.38 -10.87
CA THR A 329 6.81 15.46 -11.94
C THR A 329 7.95 14.47 -11.72
N GLY A 330 8.39 14.29 -10.50
CA GLY A 330 9.42 13.31 -10.19
C GLY A 330 8.95 11.86 -10.22
N LEU A 331 7.66 11.60 -9.94
CA LEU A 331 7.05 10.27 -10.06
C LEU A 331 6.67 9.92 -11.51
N LYS A 332 6.44 10.93 -12.36
CA LYS A 332 6.01 10.80 -13.76
C LYS A 332 6.73 9.68 -14.52
N PRO A 333 8.07 9.58 -14.54
CA PRO A 333 8.75 8.56 -15.36
C PRO A 333 8.40 7.13 -14.97
N LYS A 334 8.19 6.84 -13.67
CA LYS A 334 7.82 5.51 -13.20
C LYS A 334 6.39 5.14 -13.61
N TYR A 335 5.45 6.09 -13.45
CA TYR A 335 4.06 5.87 -13.84
C TYR A 335 3.89 5.78 -15.36
N GLU A 336 4.65 6.57 -16.14
CA GLU A 336 4.70 6.46 -17.59
C GLU A 336 5.20 5.08 -18.05
N GLN A 337 6.25 4.57 -17.39
CA GLN A 337 6.77 3.23 -17.66
C GLN A 337 5.77 2.14 -17.29
N TYR A 338 5.10 2.26 -16.13
CA TYR A 338 4.16 1.27 -15.62
C TYR A 338 2.91 1.17 -16.51
N HIS A 339 2.31 2.31 -16.87
CA HIS A 339 1.10 2.35 -17.68
C HIS A 339 1.38 2.36 -19.20
N SER A 340 2.64 2.49 -19.63
CA SER A 340 3.02 2.64 -21.04
C SER A 340 2.29 3.78 -21.76
N ILE A 341 2.23 4.94 -21.11
CA ILE A 341 1.58 6.18 -21.56
C ILE A 341 2.51 7.38 -21.29
N ILE A 342 2.11 8.57 -21.72
CA ILE A 342 2.82 9.82 -21.46
C ILE A 342 1.89 10.75 -20.69
N PHE A 343 2.39 11.43 -19.65
CA PHE A 343 1.64 12.49 -18.96
C PHE A 343 2.06 13.85 -19.50
N GLN A 344 1.08 14.68 -19.88
CA GLN A 344 1.33 16.10 -20.13
C GLN A 344 1.62 16.83 -18.82
N ASP A 345 2.50 17.84 -18.82
CA ASP A 345 2.83 18.57 -17.60
C ASP A 345 1.61 19.33 -17.06
N GLU A 346 0.74 19.81 -17.95
CA GLU A 346 -0.53 20.42 -17.62
C GLU A 346 -1.50 19.45 -16.92
N ALA A 347 -1.41 18.14 -17.23
CA ALA A 347 -2.21 17.12 -16.55
C ALA A 347 -1.76 16.94 -15.09
N LEU A 348 -0.46 16.99 -14.80
CA LEU A 348 0.07 16.94 -13.44
C LEU A 348 -0.34 18.18 -12.64
N GLU A 349 -0.28 19.36 -13.26
CA GLU A 349 -0.81 20.58 -12.64
C GLU A 349 -2.31 20.48 -12.35
N ALA A 350 -3.08 19.93 -13.30
CA ALA A 350 -4.51 19.71 -13.12
C ALA A 350 -4.77 18.72 -11.96
N ALA A 351 -4.00 17.62 -11.87
CA ALA A 351 -4.13 16.65 -10.78
C ALA A 351 -3.92 17.30 -9.40
N ALA A 352 -2.88 18.12 -9.24
CA ALA A 352 -2.61 18.82 -7.99
C ALA A 352 -3.71 19.87 -7.67
N LYS A 353 -4.09 20.69 -8.64
CA LYS A 353 -5.05 21.79 -8.44
C LYS A 353 -6.49 21.26 -8.22
N LEU A 354 -6.91 20.27 -9.02
CA LEU A 354 -8.27 19.74 -8.94
C LEU A 354 -8.46 18.85 -7.71
N SER A 355 -7.44 18.08 -7.31
CA SER A 355 -7.50 17.31 -6.07
C SER A 355 -7.62 18.21 -4.84
N GLU A 356 -6.83 19.28 -4.76
CA GLU A 356 -6.92 20.24 -3.66
C GLU A 356 -8.29 20.93 -3.60
N LYS A 357 -8.85 21.24 -4.75
CA LYS A 357 -10.11 21.97 -4.85
C LYS A 357 -11.34 21.09 -4.59
N HIS A 358 -11.34 19.85 -5.06
CA HIS A 358 -12.54 19.01 -5.13
C HIS A 358 -12.52 17.77 -4.24
N ILE A 359 -11.35 17.35 -3.74
CA ILE A 359 -11.19 16.18 -2.88
C ILE A 359 -10.75 16.65 -1.50
N THR A 360 -11.66 16.63 -0.53
CA THR A 360 -11.47 17.21 0.82
C THR A 360 -11.27 16.16 1.91
N ASP A 361 -11.52 14.90 1.62
CA ASP A 361 -11.44 13.78 2.55
C ASP A 361 -10.04 13.17 2.68
N ARG A 362 -9.11 13.60 1.83
CA ARG A 362 -7.72 13.14 1.79
C ARG A 362 -6.74 14.31 1.69
N ALA A 363 -5.50 14.09 2.11
CA ALA A 363 -4.44 15.09 2.04
C ALA A 363 -3.61 14.97 0.75
N LEU A 364 -2.95 16.07 0.36
CA LEU A 364 -1.88 16.05 -0.62
C LEU A 364 -0.62 15.41 0.02
N PRO A 365 0.24 14.72 -0.75
CA PRO A 365 0.15 14.51 -2.20
C PRO A 365 -0.69 13.30 -2.61
N ASP A 366 -1.14 12.45 -1.66
CA ASP A 366 -1.78 11.16 -1.88
C ASP A 366 -2.93 11.23 -2.89
N LYS A 367 -3.90 12.13 -2.65
CA LYS A 367 -5.05 12.35 -3.55
C LYS A 367 -4.66 12.76 -4.98
N ALA A 368 -3.54 13.46 -5.16
CA ALA A 368 -3.07 13.87 -6.48
C ALA A 368 -2.31 12.74 -7.20
N VAL A 369 -1.56 11.93 -6.46
CA VAL A 369 -0.89 10.73 -6.97
C VAL A 369 -1.93 9.71 -7.41
N ASP A 370 -2.96 9.45 -6.59
CA ASP A 370 -4.06 8.56 -6.93
C ASP A 370 -4.79 9.00 -8.21
N LEU A 371 -5.03 10.32 -8.38
CA LEU A 371 -5.63 10.84 -9.62
C LEU A 371 -4.75 10.60 -10.85
N MET A 372 -3.45 10.79 -10.71
CA MET A 372 -2.50 10.53 -11.78
C MET A 372 -2.50 9.05 -12.15
N ASP A 373 -2.45 8.17 -11.15
CA ASP A 373 -2.45 6.71 -11.35
C ASP A 373 -3.75 6.22 -12.01
N GLU A 374 -4.90 6.66 -11.50
CA GLU A 374 -6.22 6.30 -12.03
C GLU A 374 -6.39 6.80 -13.48
N ALA A 375 -6.00 8.05 -13.77
CA ALA A 375 -6.07 8.60 -15.12
C ALA A 375 -5.15 7.83 -16.09
N GLY A 376 -3.96 7.47 -15.63
CA GLY A 376 -3.03 6.62 -16.37
C GLY A 376 -3.63 5.26 -16.69
N SER A 377 -4.20 4.62 -15.69
CA SER A 377 -4.86 3.32 -15.81
C SER A 377 -6.05 3.37 -16.79
N GLN A 378 -6.92 4.39 -16.67
CA GLN A 378 -8.07 4.56 -17.58
C GLN A 378 -7.61 4.78 -19.03
N LYS A 379 -6.58 5.61 -19.24
CA LYS A 379 -6.01 5.85 -20.57
C LYS A 379 -5.41 4.58 -21.16
N HIS A 380 -4.63 3.84 -20.38
CA HIS A 380 -4.05 2.56 -20.79
C HIS A 380 -5.14 1.54 -21.17
N LEU A 381 -6.18 1.39 -20.34
CA LEU A 381 -7.32 0.51 -20.62
C LEU A 381 -8.07 0.93 -21.90
N ALA A 382 -8.25 2.22 -22.14
CA ALA A 382 -8.88 2.72 -23.38
C ALA A 382 -8.05 2.35 -24.62
N LEU A 383 -6.72 2.36 -24.51
CA LEU A 383 -5.80 1.96 -25.58
C LEU A 383 -5.78 0.44 -25.82
N ILE A 384 -5.97 -0.37 -24.79
CA ILE A 384 -5.96 -1.85 -24.89
C ILE A 384 -7.34 -2.41 -25.25
N HIS A 385 -8.40 -1.60 -25.17
CA HIS A 385 -9.76 -2.10 -25.37
C HIS A 385 -9.93 -2.74 -26.74
N ILE A 386 -9.96 -4.07 -26.75
CA ILE A 386 -10.13 -4.87 -27.98
C ILE A 386 -11.51 -4.55 -28.56
N PRO A 387 -11.59 -4.10 -29.83
CA PRO A 387 -12.87 -3.78 -30.46
C PRO A 387 -13.89 -4.92 -30.31
N PRO A 388 -15.17 -4.62 -30.08
CA PRO A 388 -16.22 -5.64 -29.96
C PRO A 388 -16.32 -6.58 -31.17
N THR A 389 -15.84 -6.13 -32.31
CA THR A 389 -15.74 -6.93 -33.56
C THR A 389 -14.76 -8.08 -33.42
N ILE A 390 -13.57 -7.82 -32.86
CA ILE A 390 -12.54 -8.85 -32.63
C ILE A 390 -13.03 -9.82 -31.53
N GLN A 391 -13.60 -9.29 -30.47
CA GLN A 391 -14.12 -10.09 -29.34
C GLN A 391 -15.24 -11.05 -29.78
N LYS A 392 -16.13 -10.62 -30.68
CA LYS A 392 -17.16 -11.49 -31.29
C LYS A 392 -16.56 -12.63 -32.13
N ILE A 393 -15.47 -12.35 -32.85
CA ILE A 393 -14.80 -13.37 -33.67
C ILE A 393 -14.04 -14.37 -32.78
N GLU A 394 -13.39 -13.90 -31.70
CA GLU A 394 -12.72 -14.75 -30.71
C GLU A 394 -13.72 -15.66 -29.98
N ASN A 395 -14.87 -15.14 -29.54
CA ASN A 395 -15.91 -15.94 -28.92
C ASN A 395 -16.43 -17.02 -29.89
N LYS A 396 -16.66 -16.67 -31.15
CA LYS A 396 -17.09 -17.64 -32.16
C LYS A 396 -16.03 -18.72 -32.44
N LYS A 397 -14.75 -18.36 -32.40
CA LYS A 397 -13.64 -19.31 -32.46
C LYS A 397 -13.66 -20.26 -31.30
N ASN A 398 -13.81 -19.75 -30.06
CA ASN A 398 -13.83 -20.54 -28.83
C ASN A 398 -15.00 -21.55 -28.84
N ASP A 399 -16.18 -21.16 -29.32
CA ASP A 399 -17.33 -22.05 -29.48
C ASP A 399 -17.03 -23.18 -30.46
N LEU A 400 -16.35 -22.87 -31.60
CA LEU A 400 -15.94 -23.87 -32.57
C LEU A 400 -14.87 -24.82 -32.00
N VAL A 401 -13.93 -24.33 -31.21
CA VAL A 401 -12.93 -25.16 -30.53
C VAL A 401 -13.59 -26.14 -29.55
N GLN A 402 -14.61 -25.70 -28.83
CA GLN A 402 -15.36 -26.58 -27.94
C GLN A 402 -16.14 -27.65 -28.74
N LYS A 403 -16.78 -27.27 -29.84
CA LYS A 403 -17.46 -28.21 -30.77
C LYS A 403 -16.47 -29.20 -31.35
N GLN A 404 -15.28 -28.75 -31.77
CA GLN A 404 -14.22 -29.62 -32.28
C GLN A 404 -13.81 -30.69 -31.27
N LYS A 405 -13.61 -30.30 -29.98
CA LYS A 405 -13.31 -31.26 -28.90
C LYS A 405 -14.41 -32.30 -28.72
N LYS A 406 -15.69 -31.88 -28.78
CA LYS A 406 -16.84 -32.75 -28.67
C LYS A 406 -16.92 -33.73 -29.84
N PHE A 407 -16.79 -33.29 -31.09
CA PHE A 407 -16.81 -34.17 -32.24
C PHE A 407 -15.60 -35.12 -32.30
N PHE A 408 -14.47 -34.68 -31.78
CA PHE A 408 -13.30 -35.56 -31.65
C PHE A 408 -13.58 -36.71 -30.68
N SER A 409 -14.24 -36.45 -29.54
CA SER A 409 -14.64 -37.48 -28.58
C SER A 409 -15.72 -38.43 -29.16
N GLU A 410 -16.54 -37.94 -30.10
CA GLU A 410 -17.58 -38.75 -30.80
C GLU A 410 -17.01 -39.46 -32.07
N GLN A 411 -15.69 -39.39 -32.32
CA GLN A 411 -14.99 -40.00 -33.48
C GLN A 411 -15.48 -39.53 -34.85
N LYS A 412 -16.09 -38.34 -34.95
CA LYS A 412 -16.59 -37.73 -36.18
C LYS A 412 -15.48 -36.95 -36.89
N PHE A 413 -14.51 -37.63 -37.46
CA PHE A 413 -13.30 -37.01 -38.01
C PHE A 413 -13.53 -36.08 -39.23
N GLN A 414 -14.57 -36.31 -40.02
CA GLN A 414 -14.91 -35.43 -41.14
C GLN A 414 -15.37 -34.04 -40.66
N ASP A 415 -16.24 -34.03 -39.62
CA ASP A 415 -16.73 -32.80 -39.01
C ASP A 415 -15.60 -32.04 -38.27
N VAL A 416 -14.67 -32.75 -37.65
CA VAL A 416 -13.46 -32.18 -37.03
C VAL A 416 -12.59 -31.47 -38.07
N ALA A 417 -12.40 -32.05 -39.28
CA ALA A 417 -11.63 -31.45 -40.34
C ALA A 417 -12.28 -30.16 -40.87
N HIS A 418 -13.61 -30.16 -41.04
CA HIS A 418 -14.36 -28.98 -41.47
C HIS A 418 -14.26 -27.83 -40.43
N ILE A 419 -14.50 -28.12 -39.16
CA ILE A 419 -14.39 -27.13 -38.08
C ILE A 419 -12.96 -26.57 -37.98
N ARG A 420 -11.93 -27.42 -38.20
CA ARG A 420 -10.54 -26.97 -38.18
C ARG A 420 -10.26 -25.95 -39.30
N GLN A 421 -10.83 -26.15 -40.49
CA GLN A 421 -10.70 -25.16 -41.58
C GLN A 421 -11.41 -23.84 -41.23
N GLU A 422 -12.55 -23.87 -40.57
CA GLU A 422 -13.25 -22.67 -40.12
C GLU A 422 -12.44 -21.92 -39.03
N ILE A 423 -11.85 -22.64 -38.08
CA ILE A 423 -10.98 -22.05 -37.05
C ILE A 423 -9.78 -21.34 -37.72
N ILE A 424 -9.12 -21.95 -38.72
CA ILE A 424 -8.01 -21.34 -39.45
C ILE A 424 -8.45 -20.04 -40.19
N LYS A 425 -9.65 -20.05 -40.76
CA LYS A 425 -10.20 -18.84 -41.40
C LYS A 425 -10.47 -17.71 -40.40
N LEU A 426 -10.99 -18.07 -39.21
CA LEU A 426 -11.22 -17.10 -38.14
C LEU A 426 -9.90 -16.56 -37.57
N ASP A 427 -8.87 -17.40 -37.41
CA ASP A 427 -7.54 -16.97 -36.98
C ASP A 427 -6.90 -15.94 -37.94
N ARG A 428 -7.05 -16.16 -39.23
CA ARG A 428 -6.60 -15.16 -40.24
C ARG A 428 -7.37 -13.84 -40.08
N LYS A 429 -8.70 -13.90 -39.97
CA LYS A 429 -9.52 -12.70 -39.74
C LYS A 429 -9.16 -11.98 -38.44
N ILE A 430 -8.94 -12.70 -37.35
CA ILE A 430 -8.49 -12.12 -36.08
C ILE A 430 -7.14 -11.41 -36.26
N SER A 431 -6.21 -12.04 -36.96
CA SER A 431 -4.88 -11.45 -37.23
C SER A 431 -4.97 -10.19 -38.09
N GLU A 432 -5.82 -10.22 -39.15
CA GLU A 432 -6.05 -9.06 -40.02
C GLU A 432 -6.69 -7.89 -39.26
N GLU A 433 -7.74 -8.16 -38.49
CA GLU A 433 -8.41 -7.14 -37.66
C GLU A 433 -7.52 -6.61 -36.53
N LYS A 434 -6.72 -7.47 -35.90
CA LYS A 434 -5.71 -7.05 -34.90
C LYS A 434 -4.62 -6.17 -35.51
N ASN A 435 -4.21 -6.48 -36.77
CA ASN A 435 -3.21 -5.67 -37.46
C ASN A 435 -3.78 -4.32 -37.92
N LYS A 436 -5.06 -4.26 -38.34
CA LYS A 436 -5.74 -3.00 -38.62
C LYS A 436 -5.85 -2.16 -37.34
N TRP A 437 -6.37 -2.77 -36.29
CA TRP A 437 -6.49 -2.10 -35.00
C TRP A 437 -5.15 -1.59 -34.45
N LYS A 438 -4.07 -2.36 -34.55
CA LYS A 438 -2.72 -1.88 -34.22
C LYS A 438 -2.31 -0.65 -35.05
N LYS A 439 -2.58 -0.65 -36.35
CA LYS A 439 -2.28 0.50 -37.23
C LYS A 439 -3.13 1.73 -36.87
N ASP A 440 -4.41 1.52 -36.57
CA ASP A 440 -5.31 2.58 -36.15
C ASP A 440 -4.89 3.17 -34.78
N MET A 441 -4.29 2.33 -33.92
CA MET A 441 -3.75 2.74 -32.61
C MET A 441 -2.38 3.41 -32.70
N GLU A 442 -1.56 3.16 -33.72
CA GLU A 442 -0.28 3.85 -33.93
C GLU A 442 -0.43 5.38 -34.12
N GLY A 443 -1.65 5.87 -34.34
CA GLY A 443 -1.97 7.31 -34.44
C GLY A 443 -2.75 7.87 -33.24
N VAL A 444 -3.08 7.07 -32.25
CA VAL A 444 -3.81 7.53 -31.05
C VAL A 444 -2.83 8.13 -30.05
N ASP A 445 -3.07 9.37 -29.66
CA ASP A 445 -2.28 10.06 -28.64
C ASP A 445 -2.41 9.35 -27.29
N ALA A 446 -1.36 8.64 -26.91
CA ALA A 446 -1.27 7.93 -25.65
C ALA A 446 -0.98 8.89 -24.46
N SER A 447 -1.18 10.20 -24.65
CA SER A 447 -0.95 11.18 -23.60
C SER A 447 -2.18 11.38 -22.72
N VAL A 448 -1.94 11.47 -21.42
CA VAL A 448 -2.94 11.89 -20.43
C VAL A 448 -2.99 13.42 -20.42
N THR A 449 -4.20 13.95 -20.62
CA THR A 449 -4.49 15.38 -20.70
C THR A 449 -5.15 15.89 -19.42
N PRO A 450 -5.26 17.20 -19.19
CA PRO A 450 -6.04 17.77 -18.11
C PRO A 450 -7.52 17.32 -18.11
N ASP A 451 -8.08 17.06 -19.28
CA ASP A 451 -9.46 16.59 -19.44
C ASP A 451 -9.64 15.16 -18.92
N ASP A 452 -8.63 14.31 -19.11
CA ASP A 452 -8.63 12.95 -18.56
C ASP A 452 -8.62 13.01 -17.01
N ILE A 453 -7.80 13.86 -16.41
CA ILE A 453 -7.78 14.11 -14.95
C ILE A 453 -9.14 14.63 -14.46
N ALA A 454 -9.72 15.62 -15.15
CA ALA A 454 -11.02 16.16 -14.79
C ALA A 454 -12.13 15.10 -14.85
N THR A 455 -12.03 14.15 -15.79
CA THR A 455 -12.97 13.03 -15.91
C THR A 455 -12.88 12.09 -14.69
N VAL A 456 -11.67 11.79 -14.20
CA VAL A 456 -11.49 11.00 -12.97
C VAL A 456 -12.07 11.74 -11.76
N VAL A 457 -11.76 13.03 -11.62
CA VAL A 457 -12.31 13.86 -10.53
C VAL A 457 -13.84 13.89 -10.58
N ALA A 458 -14.43 13.99 -11.78
CA ALA A 458 -15.88 13.95 -11.95
C ALA A 458 -16.47 12.60 -11.51
N THR A 459 -15.79 11.52 -11.82
CA THR A 459 -16.20 10.17 -11.43
C THR A 459 -16.20 10.01 -9.90
N TRP A 460 -15.17 10.52 -9.23
CA TRP A 460 -15.04 10.40 -7.77
C TRP A 460 -15.99 11.33 -7.00
N THR A 461 -16.13 12.57 -7.48
CA THR A 461 -16.90 13.60 -6.77
C THR A 461 -18.36 13.70 -7.22
N GLY A 462 -18.68 13.14 -8.39
CA GLY A 462 -19.97 13.29 -9.05
C GLY A 462 -20.20 14.71 -9.62
N ILE A 463 -19.16 15.55 -9.74
CA ILE A 463 -19.24 16.89 -10.33
C ILE A 463 -19.07 16.76 -11.84
N PRO A 464 -19.96 17.30 -12.69
CA PRO A 464 -19.82 17.20 -14.15
C PRO A 464 -18.50 17.77 -14.67
N VAL A 465 -17.85 17.06 -15.62
CA VAL A 465 -16.55 17.45 -16.22
C VAL A 465 -16.58 18.86 -16.80
N THR A 466 -17.66 19.21 -17.49
CA THR A 466 -17.85 20.54 -18.10
C THR A 466 -17.70 21.67 -17.10
N LYS A 467 -18.08 21.44 -15.84
CA LYS A 467 -17.95 22.42 -14.76
C LYS A 467 -16.57 22.45 -14.12
N ILE A 468 -15.89 21.33 -14.12
CA ILE A 468 -14.50 21.26 -13.63
C ILE A 468 -13.59 22.05 -14.55
N LEU A 469 -13.83 21.99 -15.86
CA LEU A 469 -13.01 22.62 -16.92
C LEU A 469 -13.42 24.06 -17.28
N GLU A 470 -14.69 24.44 -17.06
CA GLU A 470 -15.11 25.82 -17.35
C GLU A 470 -14.36 26.83 -16.47
N THR A 471 -13.84 27.87 -17.10
CA THR A 471 -13.29 28.98 -16.36
C THR A 471 -14.39 29.62 -15.53
N GLU A 472 -14.23 29.62 -14.20
CA GLU A 472 -15.20 30.17 -13.25
C GLU A 472 -15.65 31.61 -13.60
N ALA A 473 -14.77 32.37 -14.23
CA ALA A 473 -15.05 33.73 -14.65
C ALA A 473 -16.20 33.84 -15.69
N ALA A 474 -16.25 32.93 -16.66
CA ALA A 474 -17.30 32.95 -17.68
C ALA A 474 -18.69 32.60 -17.08
N LYS A 475 -18.73 31.59 -16.20
CA LYS A 475 -19.98 31.22 -15.48
C LYS A 475 -20.51 32.34 -14.62
N LEU A 476 -19.62 32.95 -13.82
CA LEU A 476 -20.02 34.00 -12.89
C LEU A 476 -20.52 35.26 -13.60
N THR A 477 -20.11 35.48 -14.85
CA THR A 477 -20.61 36.62 -15.64
C THR A 477 -22.07 36.46 -16.05
N GLN A 478 -22.51 35.23 -16.30
CA GLN A 478 -23.88 34.92 -16.75
C GLN A 478 -24.81 34.43 -15.60
N MET A 479 -24.37 34.59 -14.35
CA MET A 479 -25.06 34.01 -13.19
C MET A 479 -26.50 34.54 -13.03
N GLU A 480 -26.70 35.85 -13.17
CA GLU A 480 -28.03 36.47 -13.05
C GLU A 480 -29.00 35.91 -14.09
N ASP A 481 -28.58 35.84 -15.36
CA ASP A 481 -29.41 35.35 -16.46
C ASP A 481 -29.79 33.87 -16.23
N ASN A 482 -28.90 33.07 -15.73
CA ASN A 482 -29.18 31.67 -15.43
C ASN A 482 -30.14 31.49 -14.24
N LEU A 483 -29.96 32.27 -13.17
CA LEU A 483 -30.89 32.25 -12.04
C LEU A 483 -32.28 32.76 -12.43
N HIS A 484 -32.36 33.75 -13.33
CA HIS A 484 -33.64 34.27 -13.85
C HIS A 484 -34.42 33.27 -14.72
N LYS A 485 -33.77 32.26 -15.32
CA LYS A 485 -34.49 31.19 -16.03
C LYS A 485 -35.45 30.42 -15.13
N ARG A 486 -35.12 30.33 -13.84
CA ARG A 486 -35.93 29.57 -12.86
C ARG A 486 -36.68 30.47 -11.89
N VAL A 487 -36.07 31.57 -11.47
CA VAL A 487 -36.68 32.52 -10.52
C VAL A 487 -37.07 33.79 -11.28
N ILE A 488 -38.36 33.90 -11.61
CA ILE A 488 -38.90 35.07 -12.31
C ILE A 488 -39.15 36.20 -11.31
N GLY A 489 -38.61 37.36 -11.58
CA GLY A 489 -38.62 38.48 -10.64
C GLY A 489 -37.49 38.40 -9.62
N GLN A 490 -37.65 39.02 -8.44
CA GLN A 490 -36.64 39.01 -7.33
C GLN A 490 -35.25 39.55 -7.75
N ASN A 491 -35.17 40.51 -8.68
CA ASN A 491 -33.92 41.00 -9.25
C ASN A 491 -32.90 41.44 -8.18
N ASN A 492 -33.40 42.16 -7.13
CA ASN A 492 -32.51 42.63 -6.07
C ASN A 492 -31.85 41.48 -5.29
N ALA A 493 -32.60 40.39 -5.02
CA ALA A 493 -32.09 39.25 -4.33
C ALA A 493 -31.07 38.48 -5.19
N ILE A 494 -31.34 38.27 -6.47
CA ILE A 494 -30.46 37.60 -7.42
C ILE A 494 -29.16 38.37 -7.58
N VAL A 495 -29.23 39.68 -7.79
CA VAL A 495 -28.03 40.53 -7.92
C VAL A 495 -27.19 40.54 -6.62
N ALA A 496 -27.85 40.59 -5.45
CA ALA A 496 -27.14 40.55 -4.17
C ALA A 496 -26.39 39.23 -3.95
N VAL A 497 -27.04 38.10 -4.25
CA VAL A 497 -26.45 36.75 -4.17
C VAL A 497 -25.28 36.61 -5.16
N SER A 498 -25.52 36.99 -6.42
CA SER A 498 -24.48 36.91 -7.48
C SER A 498 -23.25 37.75 -7.15
N ASN A 499 -23.44 38.97 -6.67
CA ASN A 499 -22.33 39.84 -6.28
C ASN A 499 -21.54 39.30 -5.05
N ALA A 500 -22.23 38.67 -4.10
CA ALA A 500 -21.57 38.07 -2.96
C ALA A 500 -20.73 36.85 -3.36
N ILE A 501 -21.24 36.02 -4.27
CA ILE A 501 -20.51 34.86 -4.79
C ILE A 501 -19.33 35.31 -5.64
N ARG A 502 -19.47 36.31 -6.51
CA ARG A 502 -18.37 36.86 -7.30
C ARG A 502 -17.24 37.41 -6.40
N ARG A 503 -17.58 38.19 -5.37
CA ARG A 503 -16.57 38.71 -4.40
C ARG A 503 -15.81 37.59 -3.70
N ASN A 504 -16.50 36.53 -3.34
CA ASN A 504 -15.85 35.38 -2.72
C ASN A 504 -14.86 34.69 -3.66
N ARG A 505 -15.27 34.44 -4.90
CA ARG A 505 -14.45 33.78 -5.91
C ARG A 505 -13.28 34.64 -6.41
N ALA A 506 -13.35 35.97 -6.25
CA ALA A 506 -12.25 36.88 -6.53
C ALA A 506 -11.11 36.83 -5.48
N GLY A 507 -11.13 35.88 -4.55
CA GLY A 507 -10.06 35.66 -3.57
C GLY A 507 -10.08 36.61 -2.36
N LEU A 508 -11.13 37.42 -2.19
CA LEU A 508 -11.24 38.40 -1.10
C LEU A 508 -11.71 37.78 0.23
N LYS A 509 -11.46 36.45 0.43
CA LYS A 509 -12.00 35.73 1.58
C LYS A 509 -11.00 34.78 2.27
N GLU A 510 -11.27 34.52 3.55
CA GLU A 510 -10.60 33.49 4.34
C GLU A 510 -11.01 32.08 3.87
N LYS A 511 -10.01 31.18 3.69
CA LYS A 511 -10.18 29.83 3.14
C LYS A 511 -11.15 28.93 3.91
N HIS A 512 -11.38 29.19 5.20
CA HIS A 512 -12.18 28.32 6.10
C HIS A 512 -13.66 28.77 6.27
N LYS A 513 -14.13 29.75 5.49
CA LYS A 513 -15.54 30.22 5.59
C LYS A 513 -16.39 29.73 4.40
N PRO A 514 -17.73 29.50 4.55
CA PRO A 514 -18.60 29.12 3.43
C PRO A 514 -18.58 30.17 2.30
N ILE A 515 -18.82 29.79 1.05
CA ILE A 515 -18.79 30.68 -0.14
C ILE A 515 -19.70 31.91 0.05
N GLY A 516 -20.83 31.72 0.71
CA GLY A 516 -21.76 32.80 1.08
C GLY A 516 -22.72 32.33 2.16
N THR A 517 -23.13 33.25 3.02
CA THR A 517 -24.21 33.05 3.99
C THR A 517 -25.26 34.12 3.71
N PHE A 518 -26.46 33.70 3.40
CA PHE A 518 -27.56 34.57 2.98
C PHE A 518 -28.76 34.42 3.91
N LEU A 519 -29.38 35.51 4.29
CA LEU A 519 -30.61 35.50 5.03
C LEU A 519 -31.74 36.02 4.09
N PHE A 520 -32.68 35.16 3.73
CA PHE A 520 -33.81 35.50 2.91
C PHE A 520 -35.02 35.88 3.77
N LEU A 521 -35.41 37.12 3.74
CA LEU A 521 -36.57 37.67 4.48
C LEU A 521 -37.71 37.97 3.52
N GLY A 522 -38.91 37.52 3.86
CA GLY A 522 -40.10 37.78 3.05
C GLY A 522 -41.28 36.83 3.40
N PRO A 523 -42.51 37.15 2.97
CA PRO A 523 -43.67 36.29 3.20
C PRO A 523 -43.55 34.92 2.52
N THR A 524 -44.43 34.00 2.86
CA THR A 524 -44.52 32.69 2.21
C THR A 524 -44.86 32.82 0.73
N GLY A 525 -44.30 31.93 -0.13
CA GLY A 525 -44.62 31.89 -1.55
C GLY A 525 -43.86 32.88 -2.45
N VAL A 526 -42.98 33.73 -1.93
CA VAL A 526 -42.19 34.68 -2.74
C VAL A 526 -40.96 34.09 -3.45
N GLY A 527 -40.72 32.81 -3.29
CA GLY A 527 -39.63 32.12 -4.00
C GLY A 527 -38.33 31.96 -3.22
N LYS A 528 -38.28 32.10 -1.87
CA LYS A 528 -37.06 31.95 -1.05
C LYS A 528 -36.39 30.57 -1.23
N THR A 529 -37.17 29.52 -1.09
CA THR A 529 -36.67 28.13 -1.24
C THR A 529 -36.32 27.81 -2.69
N GLU A 530 -37.05 28.37 -3.66
CA GLU A 530 -36.79 28.18 -5.09
C GLU A 530 -35.47 28.85 -5.51
N LEU A 531 -35.14 30.02 -4.97
CA LEU A 531 -33.86 30.66 -5.20
C LEU A 531 -32.71 29.83 -4.65
N ALA A 532 -32.85 29.18 -3.50
CA ALA A 532 -31.83 28.27 -2.95
C ALA A 532 -31.65 27.04 -3.83
N LYS A 533 -32.72 26.47 -4.38
CA LYS A 533 -32.66 25.36 -5.35
C LYS A 533 -32.00 25.79 -6.67
N ALA A 534 -32.38 26.93 -7.23
CA ALA A 534 -31.76 27.47 -8.43
C ALA A 534 -30.29 27.76 -8.23
N LEU A 535 -29.89 28.19 -7.02
CA LEU A 535 -28.50 28.40 -6.67
C LEU A 535 -27.73 27.07 -6.60
N ALA A 536 -28.30 26.01 -6.00
CA ALA A 536 -27.70 24.69 -5.96
C ALA A 536 -27.51 24.13 -7.39
N GLU A 537 -28.55 24.21 -8.21
CA GLU A 537 -28.52 23.81 -9.62
C GLU A 537 -27.46 24.60 -10.41
N PHE A 538 -27.37 25.90 -10.23
CA PHE A 538 -26.40 26.73 -10.94
C PHE A 538 -24.95 26.45 -10.49
N LEU A 539 -24.69 26.35 -9.19
CA LEU A 539 -23.34 26.15 -8.64
C LEU A 539 -22.85 24.72 -8.77
N LEU A 540 -23.76 23.72 -8.65
CA LEU A 540 -23.44 22.32 -8.46
C LEU A 540 -24.03 21.38 -9.54
N ASP A 541 -24.82 21.92 -10.51
CA ASP A 541 -25.56 21.23 -11.58
C ASP A 541 -26.58 20.16 -11.09
N ASP A 542 -26.88 20.18 -9.81
CA ASP A 542 -27.79 19.20 -9.21
C ASP A 542 -28.60 19.88 -8.09
N GLU A 543 -29.88 19.98 -8.24
CA GLU A 543 -30.74 20.54 -7.19
C GLU A 543 -30.82 19.65 -5.94
N ASN A 544 -30.49 18.34 -6.06
CA ASN A 544 -30.45 17.40 -4.94
C ASN A 544 -29.25 17.64 -4.03
N ARG A 545 -28.26 18.42 -4.45
CA ARG A 545 -27.16 18.89 -3.61
C ARG A 545 -27.57 20.05 -2.66
N LEU A 546 -28.85 20.22 -2.47
CA LEU A 546 -29.45 21.08 -1.46
C LEU A 546 -29.77 20.25 -0.20
N ILE A 547 -29.05 20.47 0.88
CA ILE A 547 -29.40 19.91 2.19
C ILE A 547 -30.41 20.85 2.84
N ARG A 548 -31.67 20.44 2.90
CA ARG A 548 -32.72 21.20 3.60
C ARG A 548 -32.85 20.68 5.02
N LEU A 549 -32.78 21.59 5.98
CA LEU A 549 -33.11 21.39 7.39
C LEU A 549 -34.29 22.28 7.75
N ASP A 550 -35.39 21.67 8.19
CA ASP A 550 -36.53 22.38 8.73
C ASP A 550 -36.28 22.67 10.21
N MET A 551 -36.08 23.93 10.54
CA MET A 551 -35.75 24.36 11.89
C MET A 551 -36.88 24.20 12.89
N SER A 552 -38.10 23.90 12.44
CA SER A 552 -39.21 23.53 13.31
C SER A 552 -39.02 22.20 14.04
N GLU A 553 -38.14 21.31 13.50
CA GLU A 553 -37.74 20.06 14.15
C GLU A 553 -36.68 20.27 15.25
N TYR A 554 -36.11 21.47 15.34
CA TYR A 554 -34.99 21.82 16.21
C TYR A 554 -35.32 22.93 17.21
N MET A 555 -36.54 22.91 17.73
CA MET A 555 -37.00 23.87 18.76
C MET A 555 -36.43 23.63 20.14
N GLU A 556 -35.98 22.41 20.45
CA GLU A 556 -35.50 22.04 21.77
C GLU A 556 -33.96 22.14 21.90
N LYS A 557 -33.46 22.49 23.08
CA LYS A 557 -32.04 22.63 23.38
C LYS A 557 -31.21 21.37 23.03
N HIS A 558 -31.77 20.18 23.20
CA HIS A 558 -31.12 18.93 22.89
C HIS A 558 -31.04 18.62 21.39
N SER A 559 -31.77 19.35 20.57
CA SER A 559 -31.78 19.14 19.12
C SER A 559 -30.49 19.60 18.43
N VAL A 560 -29.68 20.45 19.07
CA VAL A 560 -28.39 20.91 18.54
C VAL A 560 -27.42 19.74 18.37
N SER A 561 -27.42 18.79 19.31
CA SER A 561 -26.58 17.57 19.20
C SER A 561 -26.98 16.66 18.04
N LYS A 562 -28.26 16.71 17.59
CA LYS A 562 -28.69 15.98 16.39
C LYS A 562 -28.09 16.59 15.10
N ILE A 563 -27.85 17.89 15.07
CA ILE A 563 -27.28 18.59 13.91
C ILE A 563 -25.77 18.39 13.85
N ILE A 564 -25.07 18.66 14.97
CA ILE A 564 -23.59 18.74 15.02
C ILE A 564 -22.96 17.42 15.47
N GLY A 565 -23.69 16.59 16.22
CA GLY A 565 -23.20 15.40 16.92
C GLY A 565 -23.08 15.63 18.44
N SER A 566 -23.02 14.56 19.20
CA SER A 566 -22.86 14.61 20.65
C SER A 566 -21.41 14.95 21.05
N PRO A 567 -21.21 15.76 22.10
CA PRO A 567 -19.86 16.00 22.63
C PRO A 567 -19.19 14.72 23.13
N PRO A 568 -17.85 14.68 23.16
CA PRO A 568 -17.11 13.55 23.72
C PRO A 568 -17.59 13.17 25.13
N GLY A 569 -17.87 11.89 25.35
CA GLY A 569 -18.31 11.35 26.63
C GLY A 569 -19.83 11.23 26.83
N TYR A 570 -20.64 11.60 25.84
CA TYR A 570 -22.08 11.38 25.86
C TYR A 570 -22.50 10.21 24.98
N VAL A 571 -23.61 9.54 25.33
CA VAL A 571 -24.20 8.46 24.54
C VAL A 571 -24.53 8.97 23.13
N GLY A 572 -24.09 8.27 22.08
CA GLY A 572 -24.27 8.68 20.67
C GLY A 572 -23.11 9.54 20.12
N TYR A 573 -21.96 9.61 20.78
CA TYR A 573 -20.76 10.29 20.24
C TYR A 573 -20.27 9.69 18.92
N ASP A 574 -20.38 8.36 18.75
CA ASP A 574 -19.99 7.65 17.54
C ASP A 574 -21.01 7.81 16.39
N GLU A 575 -22.21 8.27 16.68
CA GLU A 575 -23.23 8.64 15.69
C GLU A 575 -23.03 10.12 15.33
N GLY A 576 -22.30 10.41 14.25
CA GLY A 576 -22.09 11.78 13.78
C GLY A 576 -23.39 12.58 13.62
N GLY A 577 -23.34 13.92 13.66
CA GLY A 577 -24.53 14.76 13.50
C GLY A 577 -25.12 14.67 12.10
N GLN A 578 -26.46 14.80 11.99
CA GLN A 578 -27.18 14.68 10.71
C GLN A 578 -26.68 15.64 9.63
N LEU A 579 -26.31 16.86 9.99
CA LEU A 579 -25.77 17.84 9.06
C LEU A 579 -24.30 17.55 8.78
N THR A 580 -23.50 17.31 9.82
CA THR A 580 -22.06 17.10 9.68
C THR A 580 -21.75 15.87 8.84
N GLU A 581 -22.48 14.76 9.02
CA GLU A 581 -22.34 13.57 8.19
C GLU A 581 -22.78 13.78 6.73
N LYS A 582 -23.88 14.50 6.50
CA LYS A 582 -24.32 14.81 5.14
C LYS A 582 -23.32 15.71 4.41
N VAL A 583 -22.75 16.71 5.10
CA VAL A 583 -21.74 17.61 4.54
C VAL A 583 -20.41 16.87 4.35
N ARG A 584 -20.02 15.98 5.25
CA ARG A 584 -18.83 15.15 5.11
C ARG A 584 -18.89 14.24 3.88
N ARG A 585 -20.07 13.64 3.62
CA ARG A 585 -20.29 12.80 2.42
C ARG A 585 -20.38 13.61 1.13
N ASN A 586 -20.90 14.83 1.20
CA ASN A 586 -21.07 15.74 0.08
C ASN A 586 -20.56 17.14 0.45
N PRO A 587 -19.24 17.39 0.41
CA PRO A 587 -18.64 18.67 0.84
C PRO A 587 -19.11 19.86 0.02
N TYR A 588 -19.38 19.64 -1.28
CA TYR A 588 -19.94 20.65 -2.17
C TYR A 588 -21.48 20.56 -2.13
N THR A 589 -22.08 21.39 -1.28
CA THR A 589 -23.54 21.40 -1.07
C THR A 589 -24.01 22.79 -0.69
N VAL A 590 -25.29 23.08 -0.96
CA VAL A 590 -25.98 24.25 -0.45
C VAL A 590 -26.81 23.81 0.77
N ILE A 591 -26.64 24.48 1.88
CA ILE A 591 -27.41 24.21 3.11
C ILE A 591 -28.53 25.26 3.21
N LEU A 592 -29.77 24.80 3.25
CA LEU A 592 -30.95 25.62 3.49
C LEU A 592 -31.48 25.34 4.89
N LEU A 593 -31.41 26.35 5.75
CA LEU A 593 -32.09 26.36 7.05
C LEU A 593 -33.45 27.02 6.86
N ASP A 594 -34.49 26.21 6.74
CA ASP A 594 -35.85 26.70 6.50
C ASP A 594 -36.55 27.00 7.84
N GLU A 595 -37.38 28.01 7.88
CA GLU A 595 -38.12 28.47 9.08
C GLU A 595 -37.15 28.76 10.28
N LEU A 596 -36.08 29.49 10.01
CA LEU A 596 -35.00 29.76 10.98
C LEU A 596 -35.52 30.38 12.29
N GLU A 597 -36.59 31.14 12.24
CA GLU A 597 -37.26 31.77 13.39
C GLU A 597 -37.82 30.77 14.40
N LYS A 598 -38.02 29.51 14.01
CA LYS A 598 -38.51 28.44 14.91
C LYS A 598 -37.42 27.71 15.64
N ALA A 599 -36.15 27.94 15.27
CA ALA A 599 -35.02 27.29 15.92
C ALA A 599 -34.87 27.73 17.38
N HIS A 600 -34.31 26.85 18.20
CA HIS A 600 -33.89 27.22 19.56
C HIS A 600 -32.85 28.33 19.50
N PRO A 601 -32.96 29.41 20.32
CA PRO A 601 -31.97 30.48 20.41
C PRO A 601 -30.55 29.98 20.73
#